data_e946b81a08bfddfab1d30a5d75aeb15d
#
_entry.id   e946b81a08bfddfab1d30a5d75aeb15d
#
_cell.length_a   1.000
_cell.length_b   1.000
_cell.length_c   1.000
_cell.angle_alpha   90.00
_cell.angle_beta   90.00
_cell.angle_gamma   90.00
#
_symmetry.space_group_name_H-M   'P 1'
#
loop_
_entity.id
_entity.type
_entity.pdbx_description
1 polymer ?
#
loop_
_entity_poly.entity_id
_entity_poly.type
_entity_poly.pdbx_seq_one_letter_code
_entity_poly.pdbx_strand_id
1 'polypeptide(L)'
;MTKEQALQYTKYAAKKALDELEKQRSVRFTLKDEIPSVFESKIGGVPYFPSDAEIPVDSNGNPLRFLMQIKCSDIQGLDCFPKQGMLQFWICADDCWGMCDKKGFRVIYYDAISDSTITPQMPAFNDMEKEFFPLKGEYGVAFLPTVEDAPKNLSLIHI
;
A
#
# COMPACT_ATOMS: atom_id res chain seq x y z
N MET A 1 26.79 27.39 31.09
CA MET A 1 26.36 25.97 31.04
C MET A 1 27.57 25.09 31.28
N THR A 2 27.55 24.29 32.33
CA THR A 2 28.66 23.39 32.67
C THR A 2 28.65 22.18 31.70
N LYS A 3 29.79 21.50 31.59
CA LYS A 3 29.93 20.28 30.76
C LYS A 3 28.92 19.18 31.21
N GLU A 4 28.63 19.12 32.47
CA GLU A 4 27.68 18.17 33.09
C GLU A 4 26.24 18.49 32.70
N GLN A 5 25.84 19.77 32.72
CA GLN A 5 24.53 20.24 32.27
C GLN A 5 24.35 19.97 30.76
N ALA A 6 25.37 20.22 29.93
CA ALA A 6 25.30 19.93 28.50
C ALA A 6 25.07 18.44 28.21
N LEU A 7 25.78 17.55 28.93
CA LEU A 7 25.62 16.11 28.82
C LEU A 7 24.21 15.64 29.23
N GLN A 8 23.66 16.23 30.29
CA GLN A 8 22.29 15.91 30.74
C GLN A 8 21.24 16.34 29.70
N TYR A 9 21.38 17.53 29.12
CA TYR A 9 20.48 17.99 28.06
C TYR A 9 20.58 17.12 26.81
N THR A 10 21.78 16.70 26.42
CA THR A 10 21.96 15.81 25.27
C THR A 10 21.33 14.45 25.50
N LYS A 11 21.49 13.86 26.68
CA LYS A 11 20.85 12.58 27.07
C LYS A 11 19.31 12.69 27.07
N TYR A 12 18.78 13.80 27.60
CA TYR A 12 17.33 14.04 27.62
C TYR A 12 16.77 14.20 26.21
N ALA A 13 17.43 15.02 25.35
CA ALA A 13 17.01 15.21 23.98
C ALA A 13 17.09 13.92 23.15
N ALA A 14 18.15 13.12 23.33
CA ALA A 14 18.29 11.83 22.69
C ALA A 14 17.20 10.84 23.14
N LYS A 15 16.91 10.79 24.44
CA LYS A 15 15.82 9.94 24.96
C LYS A 15 14.47 10.37 24.42
N LYS A 16 14.17 11.66 24.40
CA LYS A 16 12.91 12.19 23.86
C LYS A 16 12.76 11.88 22.37
N ALA A 17 13.84 12.04 21.58
CA ALA A 17 13.84 11.69 20.17
C ALA A 17 13.61 10.17 19.95
N LEU A 18 14.20 9.32 20.78
CA LEU A 18 13.98 7.87 20.76
C LEU A 18 12.54 7.52 21.13
N ASP A 19 11.98 8.11 22.20
CA ASP A 19 10.60 7.90 22.62
C ASP A 19 9.59 8.35 21.53
N GLU A 20 9.90 9.41 20.76
CA GLU A 20 9.10 9.86 19.63
C GLU A 20 9.23 8.94 18.40
N LEU A 21 10.42 8.34 18.18
CA LEU A 21 10.65 7.36 17.11
C LEU A 21 10.04 5.99 17.45
N GLU A 22 9.89 5.66 18.73
CA GLU A 22 9.29 4.38 19.19
C GLU A 22 7.77 4.33 19.02
N LYS A 23 7.10 5.48 18.79
CA LYS A 23 5.66 5.54 18.56
C LYS A 23 5.39 5.91 17.12
N GLN A 24 5.12 4.91 16.31
CA GLN A 24 4.69 5.13 14.92
C GLN A 24 3.17 5.07 14.84
N ARG A 25 2.59 6.08 14.18
CA ARG A 25 1.19 6.00 13.76
C ARG A 25 1.11 5.01 12.62
N SER A 26 0.24 4.04 12.75
CA SER A 26 -0.05 3.04 11.73
C SER A 26 -1.54 2.95 11.48
N VAL A 27 -1.89 2.31 10.37
CA VAL A 27 -3.28 1.98 10.07
C VAL A 27 -3.33 0.49 9.79
N ARG A 28 -4.06 -0.23 10.63
CA ARG A 28 -4.37 -1.63 10.37
C ARG A 28 -5.57 -1.73 9.46
N PHE A 29 -5.63 -2.77 8.68
CA PHE A 29 -6.83 -3.07 7.89
C PHE A 29 -7.40 -4.43 8.29
N THR A 30 -8.72 -4.56 8.12
CA THR A 30 -9.45 -5.82 8.26
C THR A 30 -10.25 -6.07 6.99
N LEU A 31 -10.41 -7.33 6.65
CA LEU A 31 -11.24 -7.73 5.52
C LEU A 31 -12.72 -7.66 5.91
N LYS A 32 -13.56 -7.28 4.93
CA LYS A 32 -15.03 -7.32 5.02
C LYS A 32 -15.53 -8.42 4.12
N ASP A 33 -16.59 -9.10 4.54
CA ASP A 33 -17.25 -10.15 3.75
C ASP A 33 -18.12 -9.60 2.60
N GLU A 34 -18.39 -8.29 2.61
CA GLU A 34 -19.18 -7.63 1.55
C GLU A 34 -18.32 -7.43 0.31
N ILE A 35 -18.87 -7.70 -0.87
CA ILE A 35 -18.25 -7.40 -2.16
C ILE A 35 -18.29 -5.89 -2.37
N PRO A 36 -17.13 -5.22 -2.42
CA PRO A 36 -17.07 -3.77 -2.53
C PRO A 36 -17.32 -3.30 -3.97
N SER A 37 -17.82 -2.09 -4.12
CA SER A 37 -17.90 -1.42 -5.41
C SER A 37 -16.48 -1.11 -5.97
N VAL A 38 -16.41 -0.71 -7.23
CA VAL A 38 -15.15 -0.26 -7.85
C VAL A 38 -14.61 1.04 -7.25
N PHE A 39 -15.42 1.78 -6.49
CA PHE A 39 -15.05 3.05 -5.86
C PHE A 39 -14.61 2.91 -4.39
N GLU A 40 -14.56 1.70 -3.87
CA GLU A 40 -14.21 1.44 -2.47
C GLU A 40 -12.82 0.83 -2.34
N SER A 41 -12.27 0.91 -1.13
CA SER A 41 -11.04 0.21 -0.78
C SER A 41 -11.26 -1.30 -0.81
N LYS A 42 -10.40 -2.03 -1.54
CA LYS A 42 -10.55 -3.47 -1.73
C LYS A 42 -9.23 -4.18 -2.02
N ILE A 43 -9.28 -5.48 -1.86
CA ILE A 43 -8.24 -6.43 -2.27
C ILE A 43 -8.84 -7.36 -3.32
N GLY A 44 -8.16 -7.51 -4.45
CA GLY A 44 -8.63 -8.33 -5.58
C GLY A 44 -9.87 -7.78 -6.29
N GLY A 45 -10.43 -8.60 -7.17
CA GLY A 45 -11.60 -8.26 -7.97
C GLY A 45 -11.34 -7.23 -9.07
N VAL A 46 -12.37 -6.46 -9.41
CA VAL A 46 -12.31 -5.43 -10.46
C VAL A 46 -11.89 -4.09 -9.84
N PRO A 47 -10.78 -3.48 -10.29
CA PRO A 47 -10.32 -2.19 -9.78
C PRO A 47 -11.18 -1.02 -10.27
N TYR A 48 -11.04 0.12 -9.60
CA TYR A 48 -11.37 1.42 -10.19
C TYR A 48 -10.49 1.62 -11.43
N PHE A 49 -11.10 1.88 -12.58
CA PHE A 49 -10.37 2.01 -13.84
C PHE A 49 -10.97 3.14 -14.67
N PRO A 50 -10.33 4.33 -14.71
CA PRO A 50 -10.74 5.43 -15.58
C PRO A 50 -10.75 5.02 -17.05
N SER A 51 -11.60 5.66 -17.85
CA SER A 51 -11.77 5.32 -19.28
C SER A 51 -10.52 5.54 -20.13
N ASP A 52 -9.59 6.35 -19.68
CA ASP A 52 -8.31 6.68 -20.31
C ASP A 52 -7.11 5.93 -19.70
N ALA A 53 -7.36 5.07 -18.70
CA ALA A 53 -6.30 4.30 -18.06
C ALA A 53 -5.89 3.08 -18.90
N GLU A 54 -4.63 2.69 -18.74
CA GLU A 54 -4.08 1.47 -19.35
C GLU A 54 -3.65 0.48 -18.26
N ILE A 55 -3.80 -0.81 -18.55
CA ILE A 55 -3.31 -1.86 -17.67
C ILE A 55 -1.78 -1.81 -17.66
N PRO A 56 -1.14 -1.67 -16.50
CA PRO A 56 0.31 -1.63 -16.43
C PRO A 56 0.92 -2.96 -16.85
N VAL A 57 2.11 -2.89 -17.44
CA VAL A 57 2.83 -4.07 -17.96
C VAL A 57 4.23 -4.19 -17.34
N ASP A 58 4.73 -5.42 -17.28
CA ASP A 58 6.10 -5.76 -16.90
C ASP A 58 7.14 -5.35 -17.97
N SER A 59 8.41 -5.73 -17.79
CA SER A 59 9.48 -5.45 -18.75
C SER A 59 9.33 -6.20 -20.08
N ASN A 60 8.55 -7.26 -20.12
CA ASN A 60 8.29 -8.10 -21.28
C ASN A 60 6.97 -7.74 -22.00
N GLY A 61 6.22 -6.77 -21.47
CA GLY A 61 4.92 -6.38 -21.97
C GLY A 61 3.75 -7.23 -21.49
N ASN A 62 3.95 -8.11 -20.50
CA ASN A 62 2.85 -8.87 -19.91
C ASN A 62 2.07 -7.99 -18.92
N PRO A 63 0.72 -8.10 -18.88
CA PRO A 63 -0.09 -7.29 -17.99
C PRO A 63 0.16 -7.66 -16.53
N LEU A 64 0.34 -6.65 -15.69
CA LEU A 64 0.34 -6.83 -14.24
C LEU A 64 -1.06 -7.19 -13.74
N ARG A 65 -1.12 -7.81 -12.58
CA ARG A 65 -2.36 -8.20 -11.92
C ARG A 65 -2.70 -7.21 -10.81
N PHE A 66 -3.95 -6.84 -10.74
CA PHE A 66 -4.45 -5.96 -9.71
C PHE A 66 -4.41 -6.66 -8.34
N LEU A 67 -3.71 -6.07 -7.38
CA LEU A 67 -3.59 -6.61 -6.03
C LEU A 67 -4.60 -5.95 -5.09
N MET A 68 -4.56 -4.64 -4.97
CA MET A 68 -5.44 -3.89 -4.07
C MET A 68 -5.57 -2.43 -4.48
N GLN A 69 -6.61 -1.80 -3.98
CA GLN A 69 -6.75 -0.34 -4.01
C GLN A 69 -7.18 0.21 -2.65
N ILE A 70 -6.76 1.45 -2.42
CA ILE A 70 -7.07 2.20 -1.22
C ILE A 70 -7.72 3.51 -1.66
N LYS A 71 -8.96 3.73 -1.26
CA LYS A 71 -9.59 5.05 -1.32
C LYS A 71 -8.95 5.91 -0.25
N CYS A 72 -8.22 6.94 -0.63
CA CYS A 72 -7.36 7.68 0.30
C CYS A 72 -8.13 8.35 1.44
N SER A 73 -9.39 8.71 1.21
CA SER A 73 -10.28 9.25 2.27
C SER A 73 -10.59 8.25 3.39
N ASP A 74 -10.41 6.94 3.16
CA ASP A 74 -10.65 5.92 4.17
C ASP A 74 -9.48 5.83 5.18
N ILE A 75 -8.31 6.37 4.82
CA ILE A 75 -7.11 6.40 5.68
C ILE A 75 -7.14 7.64 6.57
N GLN A 76 -7.31 7.40 7.86
CA GLN A 76 -7.25 8.44 8.89
C GLN A 76 -6.03 8.23 9.80
N GLY A 77 -5.55 9.31 10.38
CA GLY A 77 -4.45 9.25 11.36
C GLY A 77 -3.04 9.24 10.77
N LEU A 78 -2.87 9.20 9.44
CA LEU A 78 -1.58 9.34 8.74
C LEU A 78 -1.53 10.70 8.03
N ASP A 79 -0.79 11.65 8.58
CA ASP A 79 -0.71 13.02 8.04
C ASP A 79 0.01 13.08 6.69
N CYS A 80 0.97 12.18 6.47
CA CYS A 80 1.73 12.08 5.21
C CYS A 80 0.97 11.36 4.08
N PHE A 81 -0.19 10.74 4.36
CA PHE A 81 -0.97 10.02 3.36
C PHE A 81 -1.92 10.97 2.61
N PRO A 82 -2.13 10.80 1.29
CA PRO A 82 -3.10 11.58 0.54
C PRO A 82 -4.49 11.52 1.17
N LYS A 83 -5.21 12.65 1.17
CA LYS A 83 -6.55 12.74 1.81
C LYS A 83 -7.69 12.44 0.84
N GLN A 84 -7.42 12.39 -0.45
CA GLN A 84 -8.39 12.13 -1.52
C GLN A 84 -7.76 11.26 -2.61
N GLY A 85 -8.60 10.78 -3.52
CA GLY A 85 -8.16 9.98 -4.66
C GLY A 85 -8.10 8.48 -4.36
N MET A 86 -7.52 7.74 -5.29
CA MET A 86 -7.40 6.29 -5.27
C MET A 86 -5.95 5.88 -5.47
N LEU A 87 -5.42 5.06 -4.57
CA LEU A 87 -4.11 4.45 -4.69
C LEU A 87 -4.27 2.98 -5.07
N GLN A 88 -3.57 2.52 -6.09
CA GLN A 88 -3.64 1.14 -6.57
C GLN A 88 -2.28 0.47 -6.58
N PHE A 89 -2.28 -0.83 -6.31
CA PHE A 89 -1.10 -1.69 -6.33
C PHE A 89 -1.31 -2.82 -7.33
N TRP A 90 -0.34 -2.97 -8.22
CA TRP A 90 -0.33 -3.96 -9.28
C TRP A 90 0.99 -4.72 -9.24
N ILE A 91 0.95 -6.03 -9.43
CA ILE A 91 2.13 -6.91 -9.34
C ILE A 91 2.13 -7.95 -10.46
N CYS A 92 3.31 -8.47 -10.79
CA CYS A 92 3.39 -9.73 -11.54
C CYS A 92 2.83 -10.87 -10.67
N ALA A 93 2.19 -11.84 -11.33
CA ALA A 93 1.75 -13.07 -10.70
C ALA A 93 2.80 -14.17 -10.93
N ASP A 94 4.01 -13.94 -10.43
CA ASP A 94 5.15 -14.85 -10.49
C ASP A 94 5.59 -15.26 -9.06
N ASP A 95 6.56 -16.16 -8.96
CA ASP A 95 7.07 -16.69 -7.69
C ASP A 95 7.76 -15.66 -6.79
N CYS A 96 8.14 -14.51 -7.34
CA CYS A 96 8.73 -13.40 -6.59
C CYS A 96 7.83 -12.15 -6.55
N TRP A 97 6.57 -12.25 -7.00
CA TRP A 97 5.56 -11.18 -6.99
C TRP A 97 6.06 -9.87 -7.62
N GLY A 98 6.80 -10.01 -8.71
CA GLY A 98 7.35 -8.90 -9.46
C GLY A 98 8.61 -8.27 -8.88
N MET A 99 9.15 -8.75 -7.77
CA MET A 99 10.36 -8.20 -7.16
C MET A 99 11.62 -8.47 -8.00
N CYS A 100 11.59 -9.46 -8.88
CA CYS A 100 12.70 -9.84 -9.76
C CYS A 100 12.73 -9.05 -11.07
N ASP A 101 11.68 -8.27 -11.38
CA ASP A 101 11.58 -7.42 -12.57
C ASP A 101 11.51 -5.94 -12.17
N LYS A 102 12.26 -5.08 -12.88
CA LYS A 102 12.24 -3.62 -12.65
C LYS A 102 10.86 -2.99 -12.87
N LYS A 103 10.02 -3.62 -13.68
CA LYS A 103 8.64 -3.23 -13.96
C LYS A 103 7.61 -4.22 -13.40
N GLY A 104 8.03 -5.15 -12.54
CA GLY A 104 7.18 -6.21 -12.02
C GLY A 104 6.13 -5.75 -11.02
N PHE A 105 6.15 -4.50 -10.60
CA PHE A 105 5.10 -3.88 -9.80
C PHE A 105 4.84 -2.45 -10.20
N ARG A 106 3.63 -1.94 -9.91
CA ARG A 106 3.25 -0.54 -10.08
C ARG A 106 2.40 -0.08 -8.90
N VAL A 107 2.67 1.15 -8.49
CA VAL A 107 1.77 1.91 -7.63
C VAL A 107 1.23 3.06 -8.47
N ILE A 108 -0.08 3.15 -8.61
CA ILE A 108 -0.76 4.17 -9.40
C ILE A 108 -1.61 4.99 -8.44
N TYR A 109 -1.50 6.31 -8.56
CA TYR A 109 -2.30 7.24 -7.79
C TYR A 109 -3.15 8.08 -8.73
N TYR A 110 -4.46 8.00 -8.54
CA TYR A 110 -5.44 8.88 -9.15
C TYR A 110 -5.83 9.94 -8.11
N ASP A 111 -5.57 11.19 -8.37
CA ASP A 111 -5.81 12.31 -7.45
C ASP A 111 -7.30 12.64 -7.28
N ALA A 112 -8.12 12.28 -8.26
CA ALA A 112 -9.58 12.39 -8.25
C ALA A 112 -10.24 11.08 -8.68
N ILE A 113 -11.38 10.79 -8.10
CA ILE A 113 -12.23 9.64 -8.48
C ILE A 113 -13.33 10.19 -9.39
N SER A 114 -13.34 9.74 -10.64
CA SER A 114 -14.35 10.08 -11.65
C SER A 114 -15.40 8.98 -11.74
N ASP A 115 -16.64 9.35 -12.02
CA ASP A 115 -17.72 8.40 -12.34
C ASP A 115 -17.54 7.75 -13.73
N SER A 116 -16.69 8.33 -14.59
CA SER A 116 -16.36 7.78 -15.91
C SER A 116 -15.36 6.64 -15.78
N THR A 117 -15.86 5.45 -15.54
CA THR A 117 -15.07 4.22 -15.40
C THR A 117 -15.43 3.19 -16.44
N ILE A 118 -14.49 2.31 -16.74
CA ILE A 118 -14.71 1.11 -17.58
C ILE A 118 -14.30 -0.13 -16.79
N THR A 119 -14.83 -1.27 -17.19
CA THR A 119 -14.33 -2.56 -16.71
C THR A 119 -13.13 -2.96 -17.57
N PRO A 120 -11.90 -3.04 -17.01
CA PRO A 120 -10.74 -3.43 -17.78
C PRO A 120 -10.86 -4.89 -18.24
N GLN A 121 -10.53 -5.14 -19.49
CA GLN A 121 -10.44 -6.50 -20.02
C GLN A 121 -9.11 -7.12 -19.64
N MET A 122 -9.06 -7.71 -18.44
CA MET A 122 -7.88 -8.44 -17.98
C MET A 122 -7.78 -9.78 -18.71
N PRO A 123 -6.59 -10.16 -19.24
CA PRO A 123 -6.37 -11.51 -19.70
C PRO A 123 -6.63 -12.54 -18.59
N ALA A 124 -7.11 -13.72 -18.98
CA ALA A 124 -7.27 -14.81 -18.01
C ALA A 124 -5.91 -15.18 -17.40
N PHE A 125 -5.94 -15.59 -16.13
CA PHE A 125 -4.74 -16.12 -15.47
C PHE A 125 -4.30 -17.41 -16.15
N ASN A 126 -3.01 -17.52 -16.48
CA ASN A 126 -2.40 -18.79 -16.84
C ASN A 126 -2.20 -19.67 -15.58
N ASP A 127 -1.75 -20.92 -15.75
CA ASP A 127 -1.66 -21.85 -14.62
C ASP A 127 -0.59 -21.43 -13.60
N MET A 128 0.53 -20.87 -14.02
CA MET A 128 1.56 -20.34 -13.16
C MET A 128 1.04 -19.12 -12.35
N GLU A 129 0.36 -18.20 -13.00
CA GLU A 129 -0.24 -17.05 -12.33
C GLU A 129 -1.31 -17.45 -11.30
N LYS A 130 -2.12 -18.50 -11.59
CA LYS A 130 -3.09 -19.04 -10.62
C LYS A 130 -2.41 -19.65 -9.39
N GLU A 131 -1.21 -20.20 -9.57
CA GLU A 131 -0.43 -20.78 -8.47
C GLU A 131 0.16 -19.71 -7.59
N PHE A 132 0.83 -18.71 -8.19
CA PHE A 132 1.64 -17.74 -7.46
C PHE A 132 0.89 -16.47 -7.05
N PHE A 133 -0.22 -16.11 -7.71
CA PHE A 133 -0.95 -14.91 -7.32
C PHE A 133 -1.57 -15.07 -5.92
N PRO A 134 -1.29 -14.15 -4.98
CA PRO A 134 -1.60 -14.35 -3.56
C PRO A 134 -3.10 -14.30 -3.25
N LEU A 135 -3.93 -13.84 -4.20
CA LEU A 135 -5.36 -13.62 -3.98
C LEU A 135 -6.21 -14.57 -4.83
N LYS A 136 -7.25 -15.12 -4.20
CA LYS A 136 -8.23 -15.99 -4.87
C LYS A 136 -9.67 -15.46 -4.77
N GLY A 137 -9.84 -14.19 -4.36
CA GLY A 137 -11.15 -13.60 -4.16
C GLY A 137 -11.11 -12.08 -4.17
N GLU A 138 -12.25 -11.47 -3.94
CA GLU A 138 -12.46 -10.05 -3.81
C GLU A 138 -12.97 -9.74 -2.41
N TYR A 139 -12.36 -8.79 -1.71
CA TYR A 139 -12.65 -8.46 -0.33
C TYR A 139 -12.65 -6.95 -0.14
N GLY A 140 -13.68 -6.44 0.51
CA GLY A 140 -13.68 -5.08 1.02
C GLY A 140 -12.67 -4.89 2.15
N VAL A 141 -12.20 -3.66 2.35
CA VAL A 141 -11.23 -3.34 3.38
C VAL A 141 -11.77 -2.25 4.28
N ALA A 142 -11.64 -2.43 5.59
CA ALA A 142 -11.85 -1.39 6.60
C ALA A 142 -10.53 -1.04 7.26
N PHE A 143 -10.32 0.25 7.54
CA PHE A 143 -9.10 0.76 8.13
C PHE A 143 -9.34 1.21 9.57
N LEU A 144 -8.40 0.88 10.45
CA LEU A 144 -8.41 1.27 11.85
C LEU A 144 -7.09 1.97 12.19
N PRO A 145 -7.15 3.27 12.51
CA PRO A 145 -5.96 3.98 12.98
C PRO A 145 -5.47 3.37 14.29
N THR A 146 -4.18 3.13 14.37
CA THR A 146 -3.51 2.59 15.56
C THR A 146 -2.24 3.39 15.86
N VAL A 147 -1.82 3.34 17.12
CA VAL A 147 -0.49 3.81 17.53
C VAL A 147 0.24 2.58 18.03
N GLU A 148 1.31 2.23 17.35
CA GLU A 148 2.11 1.04 17.66
C GLU A 148 3.50 1.47 18.08
N ASP A 149 4.11 0.67 18.97
CA ASP A 149 5.53 0.81 19.23
C ASP A 149 6.30 0.44 17.96
N ALA A 150 7.30 1.21 17.61
CA ALA A 150 8.16 0.88 16.48
C ALA A 150 8.77 -0.50 16.70
N PRO A 151 8.80 -1.36 15.67
CA PRO A 151 9.38 -2.69 15.81
C PRO A 151 10.84 -2.57 16.27
N LYS A 152 11.17 -3.16 17.40
CA LYS A 152 12.50 -3.11 18.05
C LYS A 152 13.64 -3.70 17.20
N ASN A 153 13.33 -4.28 16.05
CA ASN A 153 14.25 -4.97 15.14
C ASN A 153 14.16 -4.46 13.68
N LEU A 154 13.97 -3.18 13.48
CA LEU A 154 14.44 -2.61 12.21
C LEU A 154 15.97 -2.68 12.25
N SER A 155 16.53 -3.81 11.81
CA SER A 155 17.92 -3.82 11.40
C SER A 155 18.07 -2.67 10.43
N LEU A 156 18.88 -1.69 10.79
CA LEU A 156 19.29 -0.62 9.92
C LEU A 156 19.77 -1.30 8.63
N ILE A 157 18.94 -1.22 7.59
CA ILE A 157 19.39 -1.56 6.24
C ILE A 157 20.46 -0.52 5.99
N HIS A 158 21.71 -0.97 6.03
CA HIS A 158 22.84 -0.14 5.66
C HIS A 158 22.63 0.27 4.19
N ILE A 159 22.32 1.55 4.02
CA ILE A 159 22.43 2.20 2.71
C ILE A 159 23.91 2.36 2.39
#